data_62145d6b89b16536d1675e9743c106b1
#
_entry.id   62145d6b89b16536d1675e9743c106b1
#
_cell.length_a   1.000
_cell.length_b   1.000
_cell.length_c   1.000
_cell.angle_alpha   90.00
_cell.angle_beta   90.00
_cell.angle_gamma   90.00
#
_symmetry.space_group_name_H-M   'P 1'
#
loop_
_entity.id
_entity.type
_entity.pdbx_description
1 polymer ?
#
loop_
_entity_poly.entity_id
_entity_poly.type
_entity_poly.pdbx_seq_one_letter_code
_entity_poly.pdbx_strand_id
1 'polypeptide(L)' 'MSEGVQLAEAASSRDPVVGLRAIRALRELTERLEALQVDNARQQGWSWQEIAAALQVSRQSVHEKHAARRKATGMEKN' A
#
# COMPACT_ATOMS: atom_id res chain seq x y z
N MET A 1 2.24 -11.42 -18.65
CA MET A 1 2.96 -10.90 -17.47
C MET A 1 2.07 -10.00 -16.65
N SER A 2 2.31 -9.93 -15.35
CA SER A 2 1.51 -9.08 -14.48
C SER A 2 1.87 -7.61 -14.69
N GLU A 3 0.95 -6.73 -14.30
CA GLU A 3 1.17 -5.28 -14.30
C GLU A 3 2.43 -4.92 -13.53
N GLY A 4 2.61 -5.52 -12.32
CA GLY A 4 3.77 -5.23 -11.49
C GLY A 4 5.08 -5.60 -12.14
N VAL A 5 5.14 -6.73 -12.84
CA VAL A 5 6.34 -7.16 -13.56
C VAL A 5 6.66 -6.22 -14.71
N GLN A 6 5.64 -5.84 -15.48
CA GLN A 6 5.81 -4.91 -16.59
C GLN A 6 6.29 -3.54 -16.11
N LEU A 7 5.73 -3.05 -15.00
CA LEU A 7 6.13 -1.78 -14.41
C LEU A 7 7.56 -1.84 -13.86
N ALA A 8 7.95 -2.97 -13.25
CA ALA A 8 9.30 -3.13 -12.73
C ALA A 8 10.33 -3.12 -13.87
N GLU A 9 10.01 -3.75 -15.00
CA GLU A 9 10.87 -3.73 -16.18
C GLU A 9 11.02 -2.31 -16.71
N ALA A 10 9.89 -1.59 -16.84
CA ALA A 10 9.91 -0.21 -17.33
C ALA A 10 10.67 0.71 -16.36
N ALA A 11 10.58 0.48 -15.05
CA ALA A 11 11.28 1.27 -14.03
C ALA A 11 12.80 1.12 -14.14
N SER A 12 13.27 0.05 -14.79
CA SER A 12 14.70 -0.20 -15.01
C SER A 12 15.21 0.43 -16.31
N SER A 13 14.35 1.11 -17.06
CA SER A 13 14.73 1.74 -18.33
C SER A 13 15.81 2.80 -18.11
N ARG A 14 16.71 2.93 -19.08
CA ARG A 14 17.70 4.00 -19.08
C ARG A 14 17.11 5.35 -19.48
N ASP A 15 15.91 5.35 -20.08
CA ASP A 15 15.19 6.57 -20.37
C ASP A 15 14.47 7.05 -19.11
N PRO A 16 14.87 8.18 -18.50
CA PRO A 16 14.27 8.64 -17.25
C PRO A 16 12.77 8.92 -17.35
N VAL A 17 12.29 9.33 -18.52
CA VAL A 17 10.85 9.58 -18.69
C VAL A 17 10.07 8.29 -18.53
N VAL A 18 10.52 7.21 -19.17
CA VAL A 18 9.90 5.90 -19.04
C VAL A 18 10.06 5.37 -17.63
N GLY A 19 11.26 5.44 -17.08
CA GLY A 19 11.55 4.92 -15.74
C GLY A 19 10.76 5.62 -14.66
N LEU A 20 10.72 6.95 -14.68
CA LEU A 20 10.01 7.73 -13.66
C LEU A 20 8.49 7.54 -13.72
N ARG A 21 7.94 7.44 -14.92
CA ARG A 21 6.51 7.15 -15.07
C ARG A 21 6.16 5.77 -14.53
N ALA A 22 7.02 4.79 -14.76
CA ALA A 22 6.83 3.44 -14.25
C ALA A 22 6.90 3.42 -12.72
N ILE A 23 7.82 4.17 -12.12
CA ILE A 23 7.94 4.28 -10.67
C ILE A 23 6.67 4.88 -10.07
N ARG A 24 6.12 5.93 -10.70
CA ARG A 24 4.87 6.52 -10.25
C ARG A 24 3.74 5.51 -10.27
N ALA A 25 3.62 4.73 -11.36
CA ALA A 25 2.61 3.70 -11.47
C ALA A 25 2.79 2.59 -10.44
N LEU A 26 4.04 2.22 -10.13
CA LEU A 26 4.33 1.24 -9.09
C LEU A 26 3.91 1.73 -7.70
N ARG A 27 4.11 3.02 -7.41
CA ARG A 27 3.65 3.60 -6.15
C ARG A 27 2.13 3.47 -6.02
N GLU A 28 1.40 3.80 -7.07
CA GLU A 28 -0.06 3.71 -7.08
C GLU A 28 -0.52 2.27 -6.88
N LEU A 29 0.13 1.32 -7.56
CA LEU A 29 -0.19 -0.09 -7.41
C LEU A 29 0.09 -0.56 -5.97
N THR A 30 1.24 -0.17 -5.43
CA THR A 30 1.63 -0.52 -4.05
C THR A 30 0.62 0.03 -3.05
N GLU A 31 0.17 1.27 -3.25
CA GLU A 31 -0.84 1.88 -2.37
C GLU A 31 -2.14 1.09 -2.38
N ARG A 32 -2.59 0.66 -3.55
CA ARG A 32 -3.82 -0.13 -3.65
C ARG A 32 -3.67 -1.48 -2.95
N LEU A 33 -2.53 -2.15 -3.16
CA LEU A 33 -2.27 -3.45 -2.55
C LEU A 33 -2.10 -3.33 -1.02
N GLU A 34 -1.45 -2.27 -0.57
CA GLU A 34 -1.29 -2.01 0.86
C GLU A 34 -2.67 -1.84 1.52
N ALA A 35 -3.54 -1.05 0.91
CA ALA A 35 -4.88 -0.84 1.45
C ALA A 35 -5.65 -2.16 1.56
N LEU A 36 -5.56 -3.00 0.53
CA LEU A 36 -6.19 -4.31 0.52
C LEU A 36 -5.67 -5.19 1.67
N GLN A 37 -4.35 -5.23 1.84
CA GLN A 37 -3.75 -6.08 2.86
C GLN A 37 -4.02 -5.55 4.28
N VAL A 38 -4.05 -4.24 4.46
CA VAL A 38 -4.42 -3.66 5.76
C VAL A 38 -5.86 -4.03 6.10
N ASP A 39 -6.77 -3.96 5.13
CA ASP A 39 -8.16 -4.37 5.35
C ASP A 39 -8.25 -5.85 5.73
N ASN A 40 -7.52 -6.71 5.03
CA ASN A 40 -7.47 -8.13 5.33
C ASN A 40 -6.96 -8.37 6.76
N ALA A 41 -5.89 -7.71 7.14
CA ALA A 41 -5.30 -7.87 8.47
C ALA A 41 -6.29 -7.43 9.56
N ARG A 42 -6.93 -6.28 9.39
CA ARG A 42 -7.91 -5.80 10.37
C ARG A 42 -9.09 -6.74 10.48
N GLN A 43 -9.57 -7.29 9.39
CA GLN A 43 -10.66 -8.26 9.41
C GLN A 43 -10.27 -9.55 10.13
N GLN A 44 -8.98 -9.89 10.11
CA GLN A 44 -8.46 -11.06 10.79
C GLN A 44 -8.08 -10.77 12.24
N GLY A 45 -8.35 -9.57 12.72
CA GLY A 45 -8.12 -9.20 14.12
C GLY A 45 -6.75 -8.64 14.43
N TRP A 46 -5.96 -8.30 13.43
CA TRP A 46 -4.64 -7.72 13.66
C TRP A 46 -4.76 -6.33 14.29
N SER A 47 -3.90 -6.05 15.26
CA SER A 47 -3.78 -4.70 15.80
C SER A 47 -3.02 -3.80 14.83
N TRP A 48 -3.18 -2.48 15.00
CA TRP A 48 -2.40 -1.52 14.23
C TRP A 48 -0.89 -1.69 14.47
N GLN A 49 -0.51 -2.06 15.70
CA GLN A 49 0.87 -2.34 16.03
C GLN A 49 1.44 -3.49 15.20
N GLU A 50 0.67 -4.56 15.06
CA GLU A 50 1.09 -5.73 14.28
C GLU A 50 1.23 -5.39 12.80
N ILE A 51 0.29 -4.60 12.27
CA ILE A 51 0.32 -4.17 10.88
C ILE A 51 1.56 -3.28 10.65
N ALA A 52 1.80 -2.34 11.54
CA ALA A 52 2.94 -1.44 11.45
C ALA A 52 4.26 -2.22 11.47
N ALA A 53 4.36 -3.23 12.32
CA ALA A 53 5.55 -4.07 12.39
C ALA A 53 5.81 -4.80 11.07
N ALA A 54 4.76 -5.35 10.46
CA ALA A 54 4.89 -6.04 9.17
C ALA A 54 5.32 -5.10 8.06
N LEU A 55 4.84 -3.86 8.07
CA LEU A 55 5.20 -2.85 7.07
C LEU A 55 6.50 -2.11 7.40
N GLN A 56 7.05 -2.33 8.59
CA GLN A 56 8.25 -1.62 9.08
C GLN A 56 8.08 -0.11 9.09
N VAL A 57 6.92 0.33 9.57
CA VAL A 57 6.60 1.74 9.75
C VAL A 57 6.09 1.94 11.18
N SER A 58 5.91 3.21 11.59
CA SER A 58 5.37 3.47 12.91
C SER A 58 3.88 3.15 12.97
N ARG A 59 3.40 2.77 14.18
CA ARG A 59 1.97 2.54 14.40
C ARG A 59 1.16 3.79 14.05
N GLN A 60 1.65 4.95 14.45
CA GLN A 60 0.97 6.21 14.19
C GLN A 60 0.81 6.45 12.69
N SER A 61 1.88 6.20 11.92
CA SER A 61 1.90 6.42 10.48
C SER A 61 0.84 5.56 9.77
N VAL A 62 0.82 4.26 10.05
CA VAL A 62 -0.13 3.35 9.40
C VAL A 62 -1.56 3.62 9.86
N HIS A 63 -1.73 3.96 11.14
CA HIS A 63 -3.03 4.29 11.69
C HIS A 63 -3.61 5.54 11.02
N GLU A 64 -2.81 6.61 10.92
CA GLU A 64 -3.26 7.84 10.27
C GLU A 64 -3.63 7.61 8.81
N LYS A 65 -2.85 6.80 8.12
CA LYS A 65 -3.06 6.55 6.69
C LYS A 65 -4.32 5.74 6.42
N HIS A 66 -4.62 4.74 7.25
CA HIS A 66 -5.64 3.75 6.95
C HIS A 66 -6.89 3.80 7.83
N ALA A 67 -6.78 4.27 9.08
CA ALA A 67 -7.92 4.25 9.99
C ALA A 67 -9.04 5.18 9.52
N ALA A 68 -8.69 6.37 9.06
CA ALA A 68 -9.68 7.33 8.56
C ALA A 68 -10.40 6.78 7.32
N ARG A 69 -9.66 6.14 6.43
CA ARG A 69 -10.24 5.52 5.23
C ARG A 69 -11.21 4.40 5.59
N ARG A 70 -10.82 3.53 6.51
CA ARG A 70 -11.68 2.42 6.94
C ARG A 70 -12.93 2.91 7.64
N LYS A 71 -12.80 3.94 8.47
CA LYS A 71 -13.93 4.55 9.14
C LYS A 71 -14.90 5.19 8.15
N ALA A 72 -14.37 5.88 7.15
CA ALA A 72 -15.17 6.53 6.11
C ALA A 72 -15.94 5.51 5.27
N THR A 73 -15.40 4.31 5.08
CA THR A 73 -16.06 3.24 4.31
C THR A 73 -16.95 2.34 5.17
N GLY A 74 -17.03 2.61 6.49
CA GLY A 74 -17.83 1.80 7.40
C GLY A 74 -17.21 0.46 7.76
N MET A 75 -15.96 0.24 7.39
CA MET A 75 -15.25 -1.02 7.67
C MET A 75 -14.68 -1.07 9.08
N GLU A 76 -14.58 0.06 9.75
CA GLU A 76 -14.00 0.16 11.09
C GLU A 76 -15.03 0.65 12.07
N LYS A 77 -15.25 -0.13 13.13
CA LYS A 77 -16.08 0.31 14.24
C LYS A 77 -15.15 0.82 15.34
N ASN A 78 -15.52 1.90 15.98
CA ASN A 78 -14.71 2.49 17.05
C ASN A 78 -14.48 1.56 18.19
#